data_d229a80a81241558952cb9b4ade0c7b6
#
_entry.id   d229a80a81241558952cb9b4ade0c7b6
#
_cell.length_a   1.000
_cell.length_b   1.000
_cell.length_c   1.000
_cell.angle_alpha   90.00
_cell.angle_beta   90.00
_cell.angle_gamma   90.00
#
_symmetry.space_group_name_H-M   'P 1'
#
loop_
_entity.id
_entity.type
_entity.pdbx_description
1 polymer ?
#
loop_
_entity_poly.entity_id
_entity_poly.type
_entity_poly.pdbx_seq_one_letter_code
_entity_poly.pdbx_strand_id
1 'polypeptide(L)'
;MAFPDAWLDELIAKNDIVSVVSSYVDLKPKGRRLWGRCPLHGEKTPSFSVSPDKQMFYCFGCHAGGTVIQFVMQMEHLTFREAVQRLAERAGMEMPETANDAAMQRERAYKERLYEACKRAARFYMETLLGDKGLPGRRYLASRGLSADAVKRFGIGYAEEGWDHLRKHLLAEGFTEQELLDAGLLVKNAERGRVYDAYRGRVIFPIVGANGRVLGFGARVLNSDEKPKYINTGDTPIYNKRNNLYGLHLQKGKKLDDLVMVEGYTDVISLYEAGVTNAVASLGTALTVQQARLLKRYVPQVYIAYDGDAAGQNATIRGLDILRAEGLDVRVIVFPDDLDPDEFIRKRGKDAFDALKDQALSLNAFKLDSMANGFDLTRENDREKYAMEACSFISGLQPVEQGRYFSRLAKKTGYPVDALVAQAKTGQPAAERPQYRPAAAWNTKKDVQTEEETARERAESMLLHTMLQSREATLAAVEQGALEMFSVPAYQSFSAEIVAAFAQDAEPNCARIMGNMQPEDAERVAAAFREDLPKEDPVRMVEDCVRRIRRLDTEEELGRLKIQLADSTKTINEKQEIMQRIQSLNRELRG
;
A
#
# COMPACT_ATOMS: atom_id res chain seq x y z
N MET A 1 14.49 16.10 -2.33
CA MET A 1 14.35 17.49 -1.84
C MET A 1 15.52 17.73 -0.93
N ALA A 2 16.52 18.45 -1.35
CA ALA A 2 17.72 18.63 -0.53
C ALA A 2 17.70 20.05 0.05
N PHE A 3 17.58 20.15 1.37
CA PHE A 3 17.97 21.37 2.08
C PHE A 3 19.50 21.51 1.98
N PRO A 4 20.08 22.74 2.05
CA PRO A 4 21.52 22.89 2.10
C PRO A 4 22.10 22.11 3.26
N ASP A 5 23.14 21.30 2.99
CA ASP A 5 23.73 20.39 3.98
C ASP A 5 24.17 21.12 5.25
N ALA A 6 24.86 22.25 5.10
CA ALA A 6 25.31 23.06 6.23
C ALA A 6 24.15 23.58 7.09
N TRP A 7 22.99 23.87 6.49
CA TRP A 7 21.82 24.32 7.21
C TRP A 7 21.15 23.16 7.99
N LEU A 8 21.09 21.95 7.37
CA LEU A 8 20.59 20.76 8.06
C LEU A 8 21.51 20.35 9.23
N ASP A 9 22.81 20.46 9.07
CA ASP A 9 23.79 20.21 10.14
C ASP A 9 23.58 21.18 11.31
N GLU A 10 23.35 22.46 11.03
CA GLU A 10 23.03 23.48 12.06
C GLU A 10 21.69 23.16 12.73
N LEU A 11 20.67 22.78 11.96
CA LEU A 11 19.35 22.40 12.49
C LEU A 11 19.46 21.24 13.48
N ILE A 12 20.20 20.19 13.10
CA ILE A 12 20.40 19.01 13.92
C ILE A 12 21.22 19.36 15.18
N ALA A 13 22.28 20.16 15.04
CA ALA A 13 23.10 20.59 16.17
C ALA A 13 22.30 21.42 17.19
N LYS A 14 21.36 22.25 16.74
CA LYS A 14 20.48 23.03 17.62
C LYS A 14 19.33 22.22 18.23
N ASN A 15 19.04 21.04 17.69
CA ASN A 15 17.98 20.15 18.16
C ASN A 15 18.55 18.82 18.68
N ASP A 16 19.33 18.91 19.75
CA ASP A 16 19.86 17.70 20.43
C ASP A 16 18.75 16.67 20.69
N ILE A 17 18.97 15.43 20.26
CA ILE A 17 17.95 14.39 20.30
C ILE A 17 17.44 14.10 21.70
N VAL A 18 18.32 14.16 22.73
CA VAL A 18 17.91 13.93 24.10
C VAL A 18 16.96 15.02 24.56
N SER A 19 17.26 16.28 24.22
CA SER A 19 16.43 17.44 24.55
C SER A 19 15.06 17.34 23.87
N VAL A 20 15.00 16.95 22.58
CA VAL A 20 13.75 16.81 21.85
C VAL A 20 12.94 15.65 22.39
N VAL A 21 13.53 14.45 22.51
CA VAL A 21 12.84 13.24 22.96
C VAL A 21 12.34 13.38 24.39
N SER A 22 13.11 14.04 25.27
CA SER A 22 12.70 14.25 26.68
C SER A 22 11.42 15.08 26.84
N SER A 23 11.00 15.80 25.81
CA SER A 23 9.70 16.50 25.83
C SER A 23 8.51 15.55 25.62
N TYR A 24 8.74 14.31 25.19
CA TYR A 24 7.72 13.28 24.93
C TYR A 24 7.86 12.07 25.85
N VAL A 25 9.07 11.76 26.31
CA VAL A 25 9.41 10.52 27.03
C VAL A 25 10.27 10.83 28.26
N ASP A 26 9.92 10.23 29.39
CA ASP A 26 10.77 10.25 30.59
C ASP A 26 11.94 9.29 30.40
N LEU A 27 13.13 9.85 30.15
CA LEU A 27 14.37 9.13 29.86
C LEU A 27 15.22 8.96 31.12
N LYS A 28 15.68 7.73 31.36
CA LYS A 28 16.58 7.40 32.49
C LYS A 28 17.93 6.89 31.97
N PRO A 29 19.06 7.33 32.53
CA PRO A 29 20.37 6.88 32.10
C PRO A 29 20.60 5.40 32.45
N LYS A 30 21.12 4.65 31.46
CA LYS A 30 21.55 3.26 31.63
C LYS A 30 22.77 3.00 30.74
N GLY A 31 23.96 2.99 31.33
CA GLY A 31 25.23 2.94 30.60
C GLY A 31 25.48 4.23 29.80
N ARG A 32 25.84 4.10 28.54
CA ARG A 32 26.07 5.25 27.62
C ARG A 32 24.81 5.77 26.96
N ARG A 33 23.66 5.15 27.22
CA ARG A 33 22.38 5.49 26.57
C ARG A 33 21.34 5.91 27.61
N LEU A 34 20.32 6.61 27.15
CA LEU A 34 19.13 6.89 27.93
C LEU A 34 18.01 5.96 27.50
N TRP A 35 17.20 5.51 28.46
CA TRP A 35 16.13 4.54 28.23
C TRP A 35 14.81 5.06 28.77
N GLY A 36 13.71 4.76 28.02
CA GLY A 36 12.37 5.12 28.41
C GLY A 36 11.34 4.14 27.82
N ARG A 37 10.07 4.39 28.10
CA ARG A 37 8.98 3.69 27.44
C ARG A 37 8.77 4.30 26.06
N CYS A 38 8.59 3.46 25.06
CA CYS A 38 8.40 3.94 23.68
C CYS A 38 7.09 4.73 23.54
N PRO A 39 7.15 5.95 22.99
CA PRO A 39 5.95 6.75 22.76
C PRO A 39 5.21 6.34 21.46
N LEU A 40 5.85 5.53 20.61
CA LEU A 40 5.32 5.13 19.29
C LEU A 40 4.47 3.86 19.37
N HIS A 41 4.60 3.07 20.45
CA HIS A 41 3.76 1.90 20.69
C HIS A 41 3.49 1.74 22.20
N GLY A 42 2.38 1.08 22.55
CA GLY A 42 2.00 0.86 23.94
C GLY A 42 2.84 -0.25 24.58
N GLU A 43 3.66 0.10 25.62
CA GLU A 43 4.47 -0.87 26.37
C GLU A 43 4.49 -0.59 27.87
N LYS A 44 4.79 -1.64 28.66
CA LYS A 44 4.93 -1.52 30.12
C LYS A 44 6.39 -1.48 30.57
N THR A 45 7.30 -2.04 29.81
CA THR A 45 8.74 -2.14 30.10
C THR A 45 9.53 -1.21 29.17
N PRO A 46 10.55 -0.49 29.67
CA PRO A 46 11.35 0.40 28.83
C PRO A 46 12.12 -0.36 27.74
N SER A 47 11.77 -0.14 26.48
CA SER A 47 12.46 -0.69 25.31
C SER A 47 13.00 0.38 24.36
N PHE A 48 12.71 1.64 24.62
CA PHE A 48 13.15 2.77 23.82
C PHE A 48 14.47 3.31 24.33
N SER A 49 15.49 3.38 23.47
CA SER A 49 16.82 3.87 23.82
C SER A 49 17.21 5.09 22.98
N VAL A 50 17.90 6.04 23.57
CA VAL A 50 18.48 7.21 22.91
C VAL A 50 19.98 7.21 23.14
N SER A 51 20.76 7.35 22.07
CA SER A 51 22.21 7.49 22.10
C SER A 51 22.60 8.97 21.94
N PRO A 52 23.07 9.65 22.96
CA PRO A 52 23.51 11.04 22.84
C PRO A 52 24.70 11.19 21.89
N ASP A 53 25.67 10.25 21.97
CA ASP A 53 26.87 10.29 21.12
C ASP A 53 26.58 10.15 19.63
N LYS A 54 25.61 9.30 19.29
CA LYS A 54 25.22 9.04 17.88
C LYS A 54 24.07 9.95 17.39
N GLN A 55 23.46 10.72 18.27
CA GLN A 55 22.26 11.54 17.99
C GLN A 55 21.11 10.72 17.34
N MET A 56 20.87 9.52 17.90
CA MET A 56 19.91 8.55 17.35
C MET A 56 19.07 7.92 18.46
N PHE A 57 17.84 7.52 18.10
CA PHE A 57 16.99 6.67 18.93
C PHE A 57 16.78 5.31 18.28
N TYR A 58 16.47 4.31 19.10
CA TYR A 58 16.02 2.99 18.66
C TYR A 58 15.11 2.35 19.70
N CYS A 59 14.01 1.77 19.25
CA CYS A 59 13.09 1.01 20.09
C CYS A 59 13.24 -0.49 19.83
N PHE A 60 13.60 -1.27 20.86
CA PHE A 60 13.75 -2.72 20.78
C PHE A 60 12.39 -3.46 20.75
N GLY A 61 11.27 -2.78 21.03
CA GLY A 61 9.93 -3.34 21.00
C GLY A 61 9.27 -3.27 19.63
N CYS A 62 9.23 -2.07 19.01
CA CYS A 62 8.60 -1.87 17.69
C CYS A 62 9.60 -1.66 16.55
N HIS A 63 10.91 -1.71 16.83
CA HIS A 63 12.03 -1.51 15.91
C HIS A 63 12.10 -0.13 15.22
N ALA A 64 11.28 0.83 15.65
CA ALA A 64 11.38 2.21 15.19
C ALA A 64 12.74 2.79 15.59
N GLY A 65 13.39 3.47 14.65
CA GLY A 65 14.70 4.09 14.89
C GLY A 65 14.97 5.25 13.95
N GLY A 66 16.01 6.03 14.25
CA GLY A 66 16.42 7.15 13.40
C GLY A 66 17.02 8.31 14.20
N THR A 67 17.04 9.48 13.55
CA THR A 67 17.54 10.74 14.10
C THR A 67 16.41 11.57 14.72
N VAL A 68 16.73 12.76 15.19
CA VAL A 68 15.73 13.69 15.72
C VAL A 68 14.64 14.04 14.69
N ILE A 69 14.99 14.09 13.40
CA ILE A 69 14.01 14.38 12.34
C ILE A 69 13.02 13.22 12.20
N GLN A 70 13.51 11.96 12.09
CA GLN A 70 12.64 10.79 12.01
C GLN A 70 11.79 10.62 13.26
N PHE A 71 12.34 10.96 14.45
CA PHE A 71 11.56 10.94 15.68
C PHE A 71 10.36 11.87 15.62
N VAL A 72 10.55 13.12 15.22
CA VAL A 72 9.46 14.10 15.08
C VAL A 72 8.47 13.70 13.98
N MET A 73 8.96 13.17 12.85
CA MET A 73 8.10 12.63 11.78
C MET A 73 7.15 11.56 12.31
N GLN A 74 7.66 10.60 13.08
CA GLN A 74 6.89 9.48 13.61
C GLN A 74 5.95 9.91 14.75
N MET A 75 6.42 10.79 15.64
CA MET A 75 5.64 11.26 16.79
C MET A 75 4.46 12.15 16.39
N GLU A 76 4.69 13.09 15.48
CA GLU A 76 3.67 14.06 15.07
C GLU A 76 3.01 13.70 13.74
N HIS A 77 3.34 12.55 13.14
CA HIS A 77 2.84 12.07 11.83
C HIS A 77 3.09 13.07 10.69
N LEU A 78 4.27 13.68 10.69
CA LEU A 78 4.67 14.71 9.75
C LEU A 78 5.47 14.14 8.57
N THR A 79 5.43 14.83 7.45
CA THR A 79 6.39 14.62 6.35
C THR A 79 7.78 15.14 6.76
N PHE A 80 8.83 14.71 6.06
CA PHE A 80 10.20 15.18 6.32
C PHE A 80 10.30 16.72 6.35
N ARG A 81 9.68 17.42 5.40
CA ARG A 81 9.69 18.88 5.34
C ARG A 81 8.97 19.53 6.53
N GLU A 82 7.83 18.99 6.91
CA GLU A 82 7.07 19.49 8.07
C GLU A 82 7.83 19.27 9.38
N ALA A 83 8.50 18.13 9.53
CA ALA A 83 9.35 17.84 10.68
C ALA A 83 10.57 18.77 10.74
N VAL A 84 11.23 19.03 9.61
CA VAL A 84 12.33 19.99 9.49
C VAL A 84 11.85 21.41 9.84
N GLN A 85 10.68 21.82 9.34
CA GLN A 85 10.08 23.11 9.68
C GLN A 85 9.78 23.20 11.19
N ARG A 86 9.22 22.17 11.79
CA ARG A 86 8.92 22.10 13.22
C ARG A 86 10.16 22.25 14.09
N LEU A 87 11.24 21.57 13.68
CA LEU A 87 12.55 21.68 14.37
C LEU A 87 13.20 23.05 14.14
N ALA A 88 13.06 23.65 12.96
CA ALA A 88 13.55 25.01 12.67
C ALA A 88 12.83 26.06 13.54
N GLU A 89 11.50 25.97 13.66
CA GLU A 89 10.70 26.83 14.55
C GLU A 89 11.16 26.70 16.00
N ARG A 90 11.41 25.46 16.47
CA ARG A 90 11.93 25.21 17.82
C ARG A 90 13.32 25.83 18.04
N ALA A 91 14.18 25.77 17.03
CA ALA A 91 15.56 26.27 17.08
C ALA A 91 15.66 27.77 16.79
N GLY A 92 14.55 28.44 16.43
CA GLY A 92 14.55 29.86 16.00
C GLY A 92 15.31 30.07 14.68
N MET A 93 15.31 29.05 13.80
CA MET A 93 15.97 29.12 12.49
C MET A 93 14.95 29.44 11.40
N GLU A 94 15.34 30.34 10.50
CA GLU A 94 14.56 30.58 9.29
C GLU A 94 14.74 29.45 8.27
N MET A 95 13.64 29.03 7.66
CA MET A 95 13.67 28.02 6.59
C MET A 95 14.41 28.56 5.37
N PRO A 96 15.39 27.85 4.80
CA PRO A 96 16.06 28.31 3.60
C PRO A 96 15.09 28.31 2.41
N GLU A 97 15.12 29.37 1.63
CA GLU A 97 14.46 29.38 0.32
C GLU A 97 15.24 28.47 -0.63
N THR A 98 14.67 27.33 -0.94
CA THR A 98 15.29 26.44 -1.94
C THR A 98 14.82 26.84 -3.33
N ALA A 99 15.68 26.70 -4.35
CA ALA A 99 15.30 26.90 -5.76
C ALA A 99 14.10 26.02 -6.16
N ASN A 100 13.84 24.97 -5.39
CA ASN A 100 12.71 24.06 -5.54
C ASN A 100 11.40 24.62 -4.95
N ASP A 101 11.45 25.61 -4.06
CA ASP A 101 10.24 26.17 -3.46
C ASP A 101 9.40 26.94 -4.48
N ALA A 102 10.03 27.69 -5.38
CA ALA A 102 9.34 28.36 -6.47
C ALA A 102 8.71 27.35 -7.47
N ALA A 103 9.40 26.25 -7.76
CA ALA A 103 8.87 25.17 -8.60
C ALA A 103 7.69 24.45 -7.92
N MET A 104 7.82 24.12 -6.64
CA MET A 104 6.74 23.50 -5.85
C MET A 104 5.53 24.44 -5.68
N GLN A 105 5.75 25.73 -5.49
CA GLN A 105 4.68 26.72 -5.44
C GLN A 105 3.95 26.80 -6.79
N ARG A 106 4.68 26.80 -7.91
CA ARG A 106 4.09 26.76 -9.26
C ARG A 106 3.28 25.49 -9.47
N GLU A 107 3.82 24.34 -9.09
CA GLU A 107 3.09 23.05 -9.18
C GLU A 107 1.83 23.03 -8.32
N ARG A 108 1.91 23.54 -7.08
CA ARG A 108 0.74 23.68 -6.20
C ARG A 108 -0.30 24.63 -6.81
N ALA A 109 0.12 25.79 -7.27
CA ALA A 109 -0.75 26.75 -7.92
C ALA A 109 -1.40 26.15 -9.19
N TYR A 110 -0.64 25.39 -9.96
CA TYR A 110 -1.16 24.69 -11.13
C TYR A 110 -2.21 23.64 -10.74
N LYS A 111 -1.94 22.79 -9.74
CA LYS A 111 -2.94 21.83 -9.23
C LYS A 111 -4.19 22.51 -8.70
N GLU A 112 -4.07 23.66 -8.02
CA GLU A 112 -5.24 24.45 -7.58
C GLU A 112 -6.07 24.92 -8.78
N ARG A 113 -5.45 25.33 -9.89
CA ARG A 113 -6.14 25.65 -11.14
C ARG A 113 -6.91 24.45 -11.69
N LEU A 114 -6.32 23.25 -11.69
CA LEU A 114 -6.99 22.03 -12.15
C LEU A 114 -8.19 21.67 -11.26
N TYR A 115 -8.06 21.79 -9.93
CA TYR A 115 -9.19 21.58 -9.00
C TYR A 115 -10.33 22.58 -9.26
N GLU A 116 -10.01 23.86 -9.48
CA GLU A 116 -11.03 24.85 -9.78
C GLU A 116 -11.70 24.57 -11.15
N ALA A 117 -10.95 24.14 -12.16
CA ALA A 117 -11.52 23.70 -13.45
C ALA A 117 -12.51 22.53 -13.27
N CYS A 118 -12.14 21.49 -12.51
CA CYS A 118 -13.05 20.37 -12.21
C CYS A 118 -14.30 20.83 -11.42
N LYS A 119 -14.15 21.74 -10.47
CA LYS A 119 -15.28 22.30 -9.71
C LYS A 119 -16.23 23.09 -10.60
N ARG A 120 -15.70 23.92 -11.52
CA ARG A 120 -16.51 24.67 -12.51
C ARG A 120 -17.20 23.73 -13.48
N ALA A 121 -16.51 22.71 -13.98
CA ALA A 121 -17.10 21.67 -14.82
C ALA A 121 -18.26 20.95 -14.12
N ALA A 122 -18.09 20.56 -12.84
CA ALA A 122 -19.17 19.93 -12.07
C ALA A 122 -20.40 20.83 -11.96
N ARG A 123 -20.19 22.11 -11.71
CA ARG A 123 -21.26 23.10 -11.66
C ARG A 123 -21.96 23.24 -13.03
N PHE A 124 -21.19 23.37 -14.10
CA PHE A 124 -21.72 23.44 -15.48
C PHE A 124 -22.60 22.24 -15.82
N TYR A 125 -22.14 21.01 -15.53
CA TYR A 125 -22.91 19.79 -15.78
C TYR A 125 -24.19 19.72 -14.93
N MET A 126 -24.14 20.19 -13.67
CA MET A 126 -25.34 20.24 -12.82
C MET A 126 -26.36 21.28 -13.35
N GLU A 127 -25.91 22.48 -13.74
CA GLU A 127 -26.74 23.52 -14.33
C GLU A 127 -27.36 23.03 -15.67
N THR A 128 -26.58 22.32 -16.48
CA THR A 128 -27.09 21.70 -17.72
C THR A 128 -28.17 20.65 -17.41
N LEU A 129 -27.99 19.82 -16.39
CA LEU A 129 -28.99 18.83 -15.97
C LEU A 129 -30.31 19.49 -15.55
N LEU A 130 -30.23 20.60 -14.80
CA LEU A 130 -31.39 21.31 -14.28
C LEU A 130 -32.08 22.18 -15.32
N GLY A 131 -31.35 22.61 -16.36
CA GLY A 131 -31.86 23.42 -17.47
C GLY A 131 -32.67 22.62 -18.51
N ASP A 132 -33.15 23.31 -19.54
CA ASP A 132 -34.00 22.71 -20.59
C ASP A 132 -33.32 21.54 -21.33
N LYS A 133 -32.04 21.65 -21.60
CA LYS A 133 -31.22 20.65 -22.28
C LYS A 133 -31.00 19.36 -21.46
N GLY A 134 -31.21 19.42 -20.14
CA GLY A 134 -31.05 18.30 -19.23
C GLY A 134 -32.19 17.28 -19.19
N LEU A 135 -33.27 17.49 -19.95
CA LEU A 135 -34.44 16.61 -19.96
C LEU A 135 -34.11 15.12 -20.18
N PRO A 136 -33.21 14.74 -21.14
CA PRO A 136 -32.82 13.34 -21.31
C PRO A 136 -32.14 12.75 -20.07
N GLY A 137 -31.21 13.51 -19.46
CA GLY A 137 -30.55 13.12 -18.20
C GLY A 137 -31.53 12.95 -17.05
N ARG A 138 -32.45 13.91 -16.88
CA ARG A 138 -33.49 13.81 -15.82
C ARG A 138 -34.42 12.62 -16.01
N ARG A 139 -34.84 12.32 -17.24
CA ARG A 139 -35.65 11.12 -17.53
C ARG A 139 -34.91 9.84 -17.18
N TYR A 140 -33.64 9.76 -17.52
CA TYR A 140 -32.78 8.65 -17.17
C TYR A 140 -32.69 8.46 -15.65
N LEU A 141 -32.39 9.51 -14.90
CA LEU A 141 -32.27 9.45 -13.43
C LEU A 141 -33.61 9.05 -12.77
N ALA A 142 -34.72 9.60 -13.26
CA ALA A 142 -36.06 9.22 -12.80
C ALA A 142 -36.39 7.75 -13.08
N SER A 143 -36.01 7.20 -14.26
CA SER A 143 -36.20 5.79 -14.59
C SER A 143 -35.38 4.85 -13.68
N ARG A 144 -34.30 5.39 -13.08
CA ARG A 144 -33.47 4.70 -12.07
C ARG A 144 -33.95 4.91 -10.65
N GLY A 145 -35.05 5.65 -10.44
CA GLY A 145 -35.62 5.91 -9.10
C GLY A 145 -34.79 6.85 -8.24
N LEU A 146 -33.88 7.66 -8.85
CA LEU A 146 -33.03 8.58 -8.07
C LEU A 146 -33.79 9.88 -7.77
N SER A 147 -33.81 10.26 -6.49
CA SER A 147 -34.45 11.48 -6.00
C SER A 147 -33.66 12.75 -6.35
N ALA A 148 -34.33 13.89 -6.28
CA ALA A 148 -33.68 15.19 -6.42
C ALA A 148 -32.63 15.44 -5.29
N ASP A 149 -32.84 14.87 -4.11
CA ASP A 149 -31.90 14.97 -2.99
C ASP A 149 -30.61 14.20 -3.29
N ALA A 150 -30.68 12.96 -3.77
CA ALA A 150 -29.51 12.22 -4.19
C ALA A 150 -28.78 12.90 -5.35
N VAL A 151 -29.51 13.39 -6.36
CA VAL A 151 -28.90 14.15 -7.47
C VAL A 151 -28.09 15.32 -6.95
N LYS A 152 -28.66 16.09 -6.03
CA LYS A 152 -27.98 17.24 -5.40
C LYS A 152 -26.82 16.80 -4.51
N ARG A 153 -27.02 15.76 -3.70
CA ARG A 153 -26.02 15.27 -2.73
C ARG A 153 -24.75 14.74 -3.40
N PHE A 154 -24.91 14.02 -4.50
CA PHE A 154 -23.79 13.48 -5.28
C PHE A 154 -23.30 14.43 -6.37
N GLY A 155 -23.95 15.59 -6.55
CA GLY A 155 -23.58 16.57 -7.54
C GLY A 155 -23.77 16.08 -8.99
N ILE A 156 -24.72 15.19 -9.22
CA ILE A 156 -24.95 14.56 -10.54
C ILE A 156 -25.29 15.63 -11.56
N GLY A 157 -24.69 15.51 -12.75
CA GLY A 157 -24.88 16.42 -13.87
C GLY A 157 -25.23 15.72 -15.17
N TYR A 158 -25.30 16.50 -16.23
CA TYR A 158 -25.51 16.01 -17.59
C TYR A 158 -24.61 16.77 -18.56
N ALA A 159 -23.91 16.01 -19.39
CA ALA A 159 -23.20 16.53 -20.56
C ALA A 159 -24.09 16.38 -21.78
N GLU A 160 -24.55 17.48 -22.35
CA GLU A 160 -25.35 17.46 -23.59
C GLU A 160 -24.57 16.90 -24.79
N GLU A 161 -25.28 16.52 -25.84
CA GLU A 161 -24.66 16.14 -27.10
C GLU A 161 -23.97 17.35 -27.73
N GLY A 162 -22.73 17.16 -28.20
CA GLY A 162 -21.92 18.22 -28.81
C GLY A 162 -20.46 18.06 -28.47
N TRP A 163 -19.60 18.79 -29.15
CA TRP A 163 -18.17 18.55 -29.12
C TRP A 163 -17.38 19.53 -28.27
N ASP A 164 -17.95 20.70 -27.90
CA ASP A 164 -17.17 21.79 -27.33
C ASP A 164 -17.96 22.71 -26.37
N HIS A 165 -19.05 22.23 -25.80
CA HIS A 165 -19.90 23.04 -24.89
C HIS A 165 -19.14 23.41 -23.60
N LEU A 166 -18.56 22.40 -22.92
CA LEU A 166 -17.75 22.63 -21.73
C LEU A 166 -16.48 23.42 -22.06
N ARG A 167 -15.80 23.04 -23.15
CA ARG A 167 -14.60 23.72 -23.62
C ARG A 167 -14.84 25.22 -23.80
N LYS A 168 -15.89 25.62 -24.55
CA LYS A 168 -16.23 27.03 -24.75
C LYS A 168 -16.53 27.75 -23.45
N HIS A 169 -17.28 27.11 -22.56
CA HIS A 169 -17.66 27.67 -21.29
C HIS A 169 -16.43 27.96 -20.40
N LEU A 170 -15.55 26.96 -20.22
CA LEU A 170 -14.39 27.11 -19.33
C LEU A 170 -13.29 28.01 -19.93
N LEU A 171 -13.11 28.02 -21.26
CA LEU A 171 -12.22 29.00 -21.91
C LEU A 171 -12.70 30.45 -21.69
N ALA A 172 -14.01 30.68 -21.72
CA ALA A 172 -14.60 32.00 -21.42
C ALA A 172 -14.40 32.40 -19.93
N GLU A 173 -14.28 31.44 -19.02
CA GLU A 173 -13.93 31.67 -17.61
C GLU A 173 -12.41 31.84 -17.36
N GLY A 174 -11.58 31.82 -18.43
CA GLY A 174 -10.14 32.11 -18.34
C GLY A 174 -9.28 30.90 -18.01
N PHE A 175 -9.76 29.67 -18.21
CA PHE A 175 -8.92 28.48 -18.21
C PHE A 175 -8.23 28.30 -19.56
N THR A 176 -7.03 27.74 -19.56
CA THR A 176 -6.31 27.38 -20.78
C THR A 176 -6.73 25.99 -21.27
N GLU A 177 -6.62 25.73 -22.58
CA GLU A 177 -6.90 24.42 -23.15
C GLU A 177 -6.01 23.32 -22.54
N GLN A 178 -4.75 23.65 -22.19
CA GLN A 178 -3.83 22.73 -21.54
C GLN A 178 -4.29 22.35 -20.12
N GLU A 179 -4.73 23.32 -19.31
CA GLU A 179 -5.29 23.05 -17.99
C GLU A 179 -6.50 22.10 -18.09
N LEU A 180 -7.36 22.28 -19.08
CA LEU A 180 -8.54 21.44 -19.28
C LEU A 180 -8.19 20.03 -19.78
N LEU A 181 -7.16 19.87 -20.62
CA LEU A 181 -6.61 18.58 -21.01
C LEU A 181 -6.00 17.86 -19.81
N ASP A 182 -5.18 18.53 -19.02
CA ASP A 182 -4.51 17.94 -17.85
C ASP A 182 -5.49 17.64 -16.71
N ALA A 183 -6.63 18.33 -16.64
CA ALA A 183 -7.74 18.00 -15.75
C ALA A 183 -8.61 16.82 -16.25
N GLY A 184 -8.35 16.30 -17.47
CA GLY A 184 -9.14 15.23 -18.09
C GLY A 184 -10.55 15.65 -18.50
N LEU A 185 -10.79 16.94 -18.66
CA LEU A 185 -12.08 17.50 -19.12
C LEU A 185 -12.20 17.54 -20.64
N LEU A 186 -11.06 17.61 -21.31
CA LEU A 186 -10.94 17.58 -22.77
C LEU A 186 -10.10 16.39 -23.22
N VAL A 187 -10.31 15.99 -24.47
CA VAL A 187 -9.52 14.96 -25.15
C VAL A 187 -8.98 15.54 -26.45
N LYS A 188 -7.70 15.24 -26.74
CA LYS A 188 -7.05 15.58 -28.00
C LYS A 188 -6.99 14.34 -28.90
N ASN A 189 -7.59 14.40 -30.08
CA ASN A 189 -7.47 13.33 -31.08
C ASN A 189 -6.03 13.30 -31.62
N ALA A 190 -5.38 12.14 -31.50
CA ALA A 190 -3.97 11.98 -31.88
C ALA A 190 -3.73 12.19 -33.39
N GLU A 191 -4.69 11.77 -34.25
CA GLU A 191 -4.52 11.80 -35.70
C GLU A 191 -4.82 13.19 -36.28
N ARG A 192 -5.85 13.88 -35.75
CA ARG A 192 -6.37 15.14 -36.32
C ARG A 192 -6.02 16.37 -35.49
N GLY A 193 -5.36 16.20 -34.34
CA GLY A 193 -5.01 17.30 -33.41
C GLY A 193 -6.22 18.05 -32.82
N ARG A 194 -7.44 17.59 -33.08
CA ARG A 194 -8.67 18.27 -32.66
C ARG A 194 -8.93 18.04 -31.18
N VAL A 195 -9.24 19.11 -30.46
CA VAL A 195 -9.58 19.08 -29.04
C VAL A 195 -11.08 19.20 -28.86
N TYR A 196 -11.68 18.35 -28.00
CA TYR A 196 -13.12 18.30 -27.76
C TYR A 196 -13.43 17.84 -26.33
N ASP A 197 -14.70 18.03 -25.91
CA ASP A 197 -15.18 17.64 -24.58
C ASP A 197 -15.05 16.13 -24.35
N ALA A 198 -14.50 15.74 -23.22
CA ALA A 198 -14.31 14.32 -22.87
C ALA A 198 -15.64 13.58 -22.72
N TYR A 199 -16.69 14.26 -22.28
CA TYR A 199 -18.01 13.68 -22.01
C TYR A 199 -19.07 14.36 -22.86
N ARG A 200 -19.94 13.56 -23.51
CA ARG A 200 -21.01 14.03 -24.40
C ARG A 200 -22.18 13.06 -24.35
N GLY A 201 -23.41 13.55 -24.31
CA GLY A 201 -24.63 12.73 -24.28
C GLY A 201 -24.71 11.79 -23.06
N ARG A 202 -24.16 12.20 -21.90
CA ARG A 202 -23.96 11.31 -20.74
C ARG A 202 -24.39 11.94 -19.43
N VAL A 203 -24.92 11.12 -18.53
CA VAL A 203 -25.05 11.49 -17.12
C VAL A 203 -23.67 11.50 -16.47
N ILE A 204 -23.39 12.56 -15.72
CA ILE A 204 -22.08 12.84 -15.11
C ILE A 204 -22.12 12.61 -13.61
N PHE A 205 -21.16 11.87 -13.09
CA PHE A 205 -20.97 11.57 -11.69
C PHE A 205 -19.63 12.18 -11.24
N PRO A 206 -19.62 13.31 -10.49
CA PRO A 206 -18.38 13.88 -9.99
C PRO A 206 -17.68 12.93 -9.03
N ILE A 207 -16.39 12.70 -9.23
CA ILE A 207 -15.54 11.95 -8.32
C ILE A 207 -14.95 12.95 -7.33
N VAL A 208 -15.39 12.86 -6.08
CA VAL A 208 -14.98 13.78 -5.01
C VAL A 208 -14.03 13.04 -4.07
N GLY A 209 -12.84 13.59 -3.87
CA GLY A 209 -11.84 13.05 -2.96
C GLY A 209 -12.23 13.22 -1.48
N ALA A 210 -11.54 12.52 -0.59
CA ALA A 210 -11.76 12.58 0.85
C ALA A 210 -11.64 14.03 1.44
N ASN A 211 -10.92 14.91 0.75
CA ASN A 211 -10.80 16.33 1.10
C ASN A 211 -12.00 17.20 0.66
N GLY A 212 -12.98 16.63 -0.07
CA GLY A 212 -14.16 17.32 -0.58
C GLY A 212 -13.96 18.03 -1.91
N ARG A 213 -12.80 17.87 -2.59
CA ARG A 213 -12.53 18.48 -3.90
C ARG A 213 -12.95 17.54 -5.02
N VAL A 214 -13.48 18.11 -6.12
CA VAL A 214 -13.76 17.35 -7.34
C VAL A 214 -12.44 17.05 -8.03
N LEU A 215 -12.19 15.75 -8.26
CA LEU A 215 -10.95 15.23 -8.83
C LEU A 215 -11.09 14.87 -10.31
N GLY A 216 -12.28 14.51 -10.72
CA GLY A 216 -12.62 14.03 -12.05
C GLY A 216 -14.08 13.60 -12.14
N PHE A 217 -14.41 12.80 -13.14
CA PHE A 217 -15.79 12.43 -13.44
C PHE A 217 -15.89 11.00 -13.92
N GLY A 218 -17.00 10.34 -13.56
CA GLY A 218 -17.56 9.21 -14.27
C GLY A 218 -18.70 9.68 -15.15
N ALA A 219 -18.87 9.05 -16.30
CA ALA A 219 -19.91 9.39 -17.25
C ALA A 219 -20.59 8.14 -17.79
N ARG A 220 -21.92 8.07 -17.73
CA ARG A 220 -22.71 6.93 -18.18
C ARG A 220 -23.60 7.32 -19.36
N VAL A 221 -23.64 6.47 -20.39
CA VAL A 221 -24.57 6.64 -21.52
C VAL A 221 -26.03 6.54 -21.07
N LEU A 222 -26.91 7.24 -21.78
CA LEU A 222 -28.35 7.16 -21.56
C LEU A 222 -28.96 5.89 -22.19
N ASN A 223 -28.45 5.48 -23.35
CA ASN A 223 -28.89 4.30 -24.06
C ASN A 223 -27.95 3.12 -23.77
N SER A 224 -28.52 1.95 -23.41
CA SER A 224 -27.77 0.73 -23.11
C SER A 224 -26.99 0.18 -24.31
N ASP A 225 -27.37 0.50 -25.54
CA ASP A 225 -26.76 0.00 -26.78
C ASP A 225 -25.46 0.72 -27.14
N GLU A 226 -25.24 1.90 -26.56
CA GLU A 226 -24.00 2.66 -26.74
C GLU A 226 -22.84 2.12 -25.90
N LYS A 227 -21.68 1.95 -26.53
CA LYS A 227 -20.44 1.51 -25.88
C LYS A 227 -19.36 2.57 -25.98
N PRO A 228 -18.50 2.72 -24.95
CA PRO A 228 -18.55 2.04 -23.64
C PRO A 228 -19.67 2.58 -22.75
N LYS A 229 -20.30 1.70 -21.96
CA LYS A 229 -21.38 2.05 -21.00
C LYS A 229 -20.96 3.14 -20.02
N TYR A 230 -19.72 3.05 -19.50
CA TYR A 230 -19.11 4.04 -18.63
C TYR A 230 -17.80 4.55 -19.20
N ILE A 231 -17.52 5.83 -18.99
CA ILE A 231 -16.21 6.47 -19.20
C ILE A 231 -15.83 7.15 -17.90
N ASN A 232 -14.58 6.94 -17.44
CA ASN A 232 -14.04 7.60 -16.27
C ASN A 232 -12.87 8.49 -16.67
N THR A 233 -12.65 9.60 -15.94
CA THR A 233 -11.41 10.36 -16.03
C THR A 233 -10.22 9.42 -15.90
N GLY A 234 -9.23 9.55 -16.77
CA GLY A 234 -7.94 8.88 -16.67
C GLY A 234 -7.12 9.40 -15.47
N ASP A 235 -5.90 8.91 -15.28
CA ASP A 235 -4.99 9.48 -14.30
C ASP A 235 -4.57 10.89 -14.73
N THR A 236 -4.62 11.83 -13.79
CA THR A 236 -4.28 13.25 -14.00
C THR A 236 -3.35 13.73 -12.86
N PRO A 237 -2.76 14.92 -12.94
CA PRO A 237 -1.97 15.47 -11.83
C PRO A 237 -2.72 15.59 -10.50
N ILE A 238 -4.07 15.59 -10.52
CA ILE A 238 -4.93 15.71 -9.34
C ILE A 238 -5.79 14.48 -9.06
N TYR A 239 -5.79 13.47 -9.92
CA TYR A 239 -6.60 12.28 -9.78
C TYR A 239 -5.84 11.02 -10.15
N ASN A 240 -5.87 10.04 -9.25
CA ASN A 240 -5.44 8.67 -9.50
C ASN A 240 -6.50 7.71 -8.95
N LYS A 241 -7.03 6.84 -9.82
CA LYS A 241 -8.08 5.87 -9.46
C LYS A 241 -7.69 4.96 -8.32
N ARG A 242 -6.41 4.58 -8.26
CA ARG A 242 -5.87 3.63 -7.27
C ARG A 242 -5.89 4.17 -5.85
N ASN A 243 -6.00 5.49 -5.68
CA ASN A 243 -5.92 6.18 -4.39
C ASN A 243 -7.26 6.76 -3.93
N ASN A 244 -8.34 6.53 -4.68
CA ASN A 244 -9.63 7.13 -4.42
C ASN A 244 -10.76 6.10 -4.40
N LEU A 245 -11.81 6.40 -3.63
CA LEU A 245 -13.05 5.64 -3.56
C LEU A 245 -14.23 6.61 -3.73
N TYR A 246 -15.18 6.23 -4.58
CA TYR A 246 -16.40 7.03 -4.77
C TYR A 246 -17.28 6.98 -3.52
N GLY A 247 -17.88 8.11 -3.16
CA GLY A 247 -18.76 8.21 -1.99
C GLY A 247 -18.03 8.37 -0.66
N LEU A 248 -16.69 8.16 -0.60
CA LEU A 248 -15.95 8.21 0.66
C LEU A 248 -15.97 9.61 1.31
N HIS A 249 -16.00 10.68 0.52
CA HIS A 249 -16.09 12.06 1.03
C HIS A 249 -17.35 12.30 1.88
N LEU A 250 -18.44 11.55 1.63
CA LEU A 250 -19.69 11.63 2.41
C LEU A 250 -19.56 11.01 3.80
N GLN A 251 -18.49 10.28 4.07
CA GLN A 251 -18.21 9.62 5.34
C GLN A 251 -17.33 10.47 6.27
N LYS A 252 -16.80 11.60 5.77
CA LYS A 252 -15.93 12.48 6.55
C LYS A 252 -16.62 12.99 7.82
N GLY A 253 -15.96 12.82 8.96
CA GLY A 253 -16.45 13.26 10.27
C GLY A 253 -17.53 12.37 10.89
N LYS A 254 -17.93 11.27 10.23
CA LYS A 254 -18.84 10.28 10.82
C LYS A 254 -18.05 9.24 11.61
N LYS A 255 -18.58 8.80 12.73
CA LYS A 255 -18.11 7.60 13.44
C LYS A 255 -18.84 6.41 12.85
N LEU A 256 -18.12 5.55 12.15
CA LEU A 256 -18.65 4.37 11.47
C LEU A 256 -18.02 3.11 12.04
N ASP A 257 -18.81 2.06 12.17
CA ASP A 257 -18.34 0.74 12.55
C ASP A 257 -17.90 -0.08 11.32
N ASP A 258 -18.53 0.19 10.16
CA ASP A 258 -18.26 -0.51 8.91
C ASP A 258 -18.55 0.36 7.67
N LEU A 259 -18.02 -0.10 6.52
CA LEU A 259 -18.35 0.42 5.19
C LEU A 259 -18.79 -0.72 4.27
N VAL A 260 -19.73 -0.41 3.36
CA VAL A 260 -20.16 -1.31 2.29
C VAL A 260 -19.44 -0.91 1.00
N MET A 261 -18.66 -1.81 0.44
CA MET A 261 -17.91 -1.58 -0.79
C MET A 261 -18.58 -2.27 -1.96
N VAL A 262 -18.94 -1.49 -2.98
CA VAL A 262 -19.60 -1.91 -4.22
C VAL A 262 -18.71 -1.58 -5.44
N GLU A 263 -19.15 -1.94 -6.66
CA GLU A 263 -18.35 -1.72 -7.87
C GLU A 263 -18.54 -0.34 -8.49
N GLY A 264 -19.78 0.15 -8.54
CA GLY A 264 -20.17 1.29 -9.37
C GLY A 264 -20.79 2.49 -8.63
N TYR A 265 -20.93 3.57 -9.37
CA TYR A 265 -21.56 4.81 -8.89
C TYR A 265 -23.03 4.61 -8.55
N THR A 266 -23.74 3.90 -9.43
CA THR A 266 -25.17 3.66 -9.30
C THR A 266 -25.49 2.86 -8.06
N ASP A 267 -24.65 1.86 -7.72
CA ASP A 267 -24.84 1.03 -6.53
C ASP A 267 -24.73 1.85 -5.27
N VAL A 268 -23.69 2.72 -5.18
CA VAL A 268 -23.54 3.65 -4.04
C VAL A 268 -24.74 4.56 -3.91
N ILE A 269 -25.24 5.11 -5.01
CA ILE A 269 -26.33 6.08 -4.99
C ILE A 269 -27.67 5.39 -4.66
N SER A 270 -27.93 4.22 -5.21
CA SER A 270 -29.17 3.45 -4.91
C SER A 270 -29.21 2.93 -3.48
N LEU A 271 -28.06 2.48 -2.94
CA LEU A 271 -27.94 2.14 -1.53
C LEU A 271 -28.18 3.36 -0.64
N TYR A 272 -27.62 4.52 -1.01
CA TYR A 272 -27.86 5.77 -0.28
C TYR A 272 -29.34 6.17 -0.28
N GLU A 273 -30.03 6.10 -1.43
CA GLU A 273 -31.46 6.36 -1.56
C GLU A 273 -32.30 5.50 -0.61
N ALA A 274 -31.94 4.24 -0.48
CA ALA A 274 -32.61 3.32 0.42
C ALA A 274 -32.19 3.49 1.90
N GLY A 275 -31.30 4.43 2.22
CA GLY A 275 -30.85 4.70 3.60
C GLY A 275 -29.63 3.91 4.05
N VAL A 276 -28.91 3.22 3.14
CA VAL A 276 -27.58 2.64 3.39
C VAL A 276 -26.53 3.67 3.03
N THR A 277 -26.23 4.58 3.97
CA THR A 277 -25.45 5.80 3.70
C THR A 277 -23.93 5.62 3.84
N ASN A 278 -23.44 4.44 4.16
CA ASN A 278 -22.04 4.07 4.35
C ASN A 278 -21.48 3.24 3.18
N ALA A 279 -22.04 3.39 1.98
CA ALA A 279 -21.54 2.73 0.78
C ALA A 279 -20.44 3.54 0.08
N VAL A 280 -19.45 2.82 -0.51
CA VAL A 280 -18.36 3.37 -1.32
C VAL A 280 -18.07 2.45 -2.52
N ALA A 281 -17.47 2.98 -3.61
CA ALA A 281 -17.14 2.17 -4.79
C ALA A 281 -15.69 2.31 -5.25
N SER A 282 -15.17 1.23 -5.87
CA SER A 282 -13.79 1.14 -6.40
C SER A 282 -13.58 1.76 -7.79
N LEU A 283 -14.65 2.21 -8.46
CA LEU A 283 -14.62 2.89 -9.76
C LEU A 283 -14.13 2.05 -10.95
N GLY A 284 -14.47 0.75 -10.96
CA GLY A 284 -14.15 -0.16 -12.07
C GLY A 284 -12.66 -0.52 -12.15
N THR A 285 -11.97 -0.53 -11.02
CA THR A 285 -10.62 -1.06 -10.88
C THR A 285 -10.58 -2.16 -9.82
N ALA A 286 -9.69 -3.14 -10.00
CA ALA A 286 -9.39 -4.05 -8.90
C ALA A 286 -8.94 -3.26 -7.67
N LEU A 287 -9.35 -3.72 -6.50
CA LEU A 287 -8.99 -3.09 -5.23
C LEU A 287 -7.47 -3.02 -5.05
N THR A 288 -6.98 -1.89 -4.57
CA THR A 288 -5.55 -1.63 -4.36
C THR A 288 -5.20 -1.57 -2.88
N VAL A 289 -3.91 -1.77 -2.56
CA VAL A 289 -3.37 -1.59 -1.21
C VAL A 289 -3.63 -0.18 -0.68
N GLN A 290 -3.52 0.84 -1.54
CA GLN A 290 -3.76 2.24 -1.17
C GLN A 290 -5.22 2.49 -0.78
N GLN A 291 -6.16 1.89 -1.51
CA GLN A 291 -7.59 1.96 -1.17
C GLN A 291 -7.89 1.21 0.13
N ALA A 292 -7.25 0.05 0.37
CA ALA A 292 -7.38 -0.69 1.62
C ALA A 292 -6.87 0.13 2.83
N ARG A 293 -5.71 0.75 2.71
CA ARG A 293 -5.16 1.67 3.73
C ARG A 293 -6.06 2.88 3.95
N LEU A 294 -6.68 3.38 2.89
CA LEU A 294 -7.63 4.49 2.99
C LEU A 294 -8.87 4.05 3.79
N LEU A 295 -9.47 2.89 3.48
CA LEU A 295 -10.61 2.34 4.21
C LEU A 295 -10.31 2.13 5.70
N LYS A 296 -9.13 1.60 6.02
CA LYS A 296 -8.69 1.34 7.40
C LYS A 296 -8.68 2.59 8.30
N ARG A 297 -8.50 3.79 7.72
CA ARG A 297 -8.58 5.06 8.46
C ARG A 297 -10.00 5.43 8.90
N TYR A 298 -11.01 4.82 8.27
CA TYR A 298 -12.42 5.14 8.53
C TYR A 298 -13.10 4.08 9.38
N VAL A 299 -12.80 2.79 9.14
CA VAL A 299 -13.52 1.67 9.76
C VAL A 299 -12.62 0.46 10.02
N PRO A 300 -12.92 -0.36 11.03
CA PRO A 300 -12.27 -1.65 11.27
C PRO A 300 -12.82 -2.76 10.36
N GLN A 301 -14.05 -2.63 9.82
CA GLN A 301 -14.75 -3.67 9.08
C GLN A 301 -15.26 -3.18 7.72
N VAL A 302 -15.17 -4.03 6.70
CA VAL A 302 -15.67 -3.75 5.34
C VAL A 302 -16.52 -4.91 4.85
N TYR A 303 -17.72 -4.60 4.37
CA TYR A 303 -18.58 -5.52 3.65
C TYR A 303 -18.39 -5.33 2.15
N ILE A 304 -18.03 -6.40 1.46
CA ILE A 304 -17.95 -6.41 0.00
C ILE A 304 -19.29 -6.87 -0.56
N ALA A 305 -19.86 -6.06 -1.42
CA ALA A 305 -21.15 -6.26 -2.07
C ALA A 305 -20.96 -6.07 -3.58
N TYR A 306 -20.29 -7.02 -4.22
CA TYR A 306 -19.99 -7.02 -5.65
C TYR A 306 -20.98 -7.88 -6.43
N ASP A 307 -21.04 -7.68 -7.75
CA ASP A 307 -21.88 -8.47 -8.65
C ASP A 307 -21.52 -9.96 -8.58
N GLY A 308 -22.53 -10.82 -8.63
CA GLY A 308 -22.39 -12.28 -8.43
C GLY A 308 -21.76 -13.04 -9.59
N ASP A 309 -21.34 -12.38 -10.68
CA ASP A 309 -20.82 -13.05 -11.87
C ASP A 309 -19.44 -13.73 -11.67
N ALA A 310 -19.18 -14.81 -12.42
CA ALA A 310 -17.98 -15.63 -12.27
C ALA A 310 -16.67 -14.87 -12.58
N ALA A 311 -16.70 -13.82 -13.41
CA ALA A 311 -15.53 -12.99 -13.73
C ALA A 311 -15.20 -12.03 -12.58
N GLY A 312 -16.23 -11.50 -11.92
CA GLY A 312 -16.11 -10.68 -10.71
C GLY A 312 -15.56 -11.46 -9.51
N GLN A 313 -15.90 -12.75 -9.37
CA GLN A 313 -15.52 -13.56 -8.22
C GLN A 313 -14.00 -13.70 -8.04
N ASN A 314 -13.22 -13.92 -9.11
CA ASN A 314 -11.75 -14.04 -9.02
C ASN A 314 -11.05 -12.70 -8.77
N ALA A 315 -11.59 -11.60 -9.29
CA ALA A 315 -11.11 -10.25 -9.00
C ALA A 315 -11.45 -9.88 -7.55
N THR A 316 -12.64 -10.26 -7.09
CA THR A 316 -13.15 -10.11 -5.73
C THR A 316 -12.23 -10.80 -4.73
N ILE A 317 -11.89 -12.08 -4.92
CA ILE A 317 -11.04 -12.84 -3.99
C ILE A 317 -9.68 -12.18 -3.77
N ARG A 318 -9.02 -11.70 -4.85
CA ARG A 318 -7.74 -10.98 -4.74
C ARG A 318 -7.88 -9.67 -3.96
N GLY A 319 -8.95 -8.91 -4.19
CA GLY A 319 -9.24 -7.68 -3.46
C GLY A 319 -9.48 -7.93 -1.97
N LEU A 320 -10.18 -9.02 -1.64
CA LEU A 320 -10.46 -9.42 -0.26
C LEU A 320 -9.19 -9.76 0.52
N ASP A 321 -8.22 -10.44 -0.13
CA ASP A 321 -6.94 -10.76 0.49
C ASP A 321 -6.12 -9.49 0.80
N ILE A 322 -6.18 -8.46 -0.07
CA ILE A 322 -5.54 -7.16 0.16
C ILE A 322 -6.12 -6.46 1.39
N LEU A 323 -7.46 -6.42 1.53
CA LEU A 323 -8.11 -5.81 2.71
C LEU A 323 -7.72 -6.51 4.00
N ARG A 324 -7.71 -7.84 3.99
CA ARG A 324 -7.33 -8.64 5.16
C ARG A 324 -5.86 -8.46 5.52
N ALA A 325 -4.96 -8.40 4.54
CA ALA A 325 -3.53 -8.15 4.75
C ALA A 325 -3.27 -6.80 5.42
N GLU A 326 -4.08 -5.79 5.11
CA GLU A 326 -4.03 -4.48 5.78
C GLU A 326 -4.73 -4.46 7.15
N GLY A 327 -5.27 -5.60 7.62
CA GLY A 327 -5.85 -5.78 8.97
C GLY A 327 -7.30 -5.33 9.11
N LEU A 328 -8.07 -5.31 8.03
CA LEU A 328 -9.52 -5.07 8.06
C LEU A 328 -10.28 -6.39 8.29
N ASP A 329 -11.37 -6.38 9.08
CA ASP A 329 -12.34 -7.48 9.07
C ASP A 329 -13.18 -7.39 7.80
N VAL A 330 -13.14 -8.46 6.99
CA VAL A 330 -13.77 -8.47 5.66
C VAL A 330 -14.90 -9.48 5.65
N ARG A 331 -16.08 -9.03 5.24
CA ARG A 331 -17.27 -9.84 5.05
C ARG A 331 -17.77 -9.70 3.62
N VAL A 332 -18.41 -10.74 3.09
CA VAL A 332 -18.95 -10.76 1.73
C VAL A 332 -20.46 -10.91 1.79
N ILE A 333 -21.16 -9.95 1.20
CA ILE A 333 -22.60 -10.02 0.97
C ILE A 333 -22.82 -10.73 -0.36
N VAL A 334 -23.57 -11.83 -0.35
CA VAL A 334 -23.90 -12.60 -1.55
C VAL A 334 -25.36 -12.31 -1.90
N PHE A 335 -25.60 -11.71 -3.06
CA PHE A 335 -26.94 -11.43 -3.53
C PHE A 335 -27.58 -12.67 -4.14
N PRO A 336 -28.88 -12.92 -3.85
CA PRO A 336 -29.65 -13.99 -4.50
C PRO A 336 -30.03 -13.60 -5.93
N ASP A 337 -30.38 -14.59 -6.73
CA ASP A 337 -30.99 -14.44 -8.06
C ASP A 337 -30.13 -13.63 -9.05
N ASP A 338 -28.78 -13.70 -8.92
CA ASP A 338 -27.78 -12.97 -9.72
C ASP A 338 -28.02 -11.45 -9.81
N LEU A 339 -28.70 -10.88 -8.80
CA LEU A 339 -28.97 -9.44 -8.73
C LEU A 339 -27.70 -8.67 -8.36
N ASP A 340 -27.52 -7.50 -8.98
CA ASP A 340 -26.55 -6.52 -8.53
C ASP A 340 -27.08 -5.72 -7.29
N PRO A 341 -26.22 -4.97 -6.57
CA PRO A 341 -26.65 -4.19 -5.40
C PRO A 341 -27.75 -3.16 -5.72
N ASP A 342 -27.70 -2.47 -6.88
CA ASP A 342 -28.71 -1.50 -7.35
C ASP A 342 -30.05 -2.20 -7.56
N GLU A 343 -30.06 -3.32 -8.28
CA GLU A 343 -31.28 -4.08 -8.53
C GLU A 343 -31.86 -4.67 -7.25
N PHE A 344 -31.03 -5.24 -6.38
CA PHE A 344 -31.48 -5.85 -5.14
C PHE A 344 -32.15 -4.83 -4.23
N ILE A 345 -31.48 -3.70 -3.96
CA ILE A 345 -31.98 -2.69 -3.03
C ILE A 345 -33.29 -2.06 -3.53
N ARG A 346 -33.43 -1.87 -4.85
CA ARG A 346 -34.67 -1.34 -5.46
C ARG A 346 -35.82 -2.34 -5.42
N LYS A 347 -35.54 -3.65 -5.58
CA LYS A 347 -36.58 -4.69 -5.58
C LYS A 347 -37.01 -5.12 -4.18
N ARG A 348 -36.06 -5.17 -3.23
CA ARG A 348 -36.26 -5.81 -1.91
C ARG A 348 -36.21 -4.83 -0.74
N GLY A 349 -35.65 -3.64 -0.92
CA GLY A 349 -35.56 -2.59 0.09
C GLY A 349 -34.45 -2.80 1.13
N LYS A 350 -34.36 -1.83 2.07
CA LYS A 350 -33.31 -1.77 3.07
C LYS A 350 -33.33 -2.94 4.06
N ASP A 351 -34.52 -3.31 4.56
CA ASP A 351 -34.61 -4.37 5.57
C ASP A 351 -34.08 -5.72 5.05
N ALA A 352 -34.36 -6.02 3.76
CA ALA A 352 -33.82 -7.20 3.11
C ALA A 352 -32.30 -7.11 2.93
N PHE A 353 -31.76 -5.93 2.64
CA PHE A 353 -30.33 -5.70 2.54
C PHE A 353 -29.64 -5.85 3.90
N ASP A 354 -30.21 -5.30 4.97
CA ASP A 354 -29.67 -5.44 6.31
C ASP A 354 -29.67 -6.91 6.77
N ALA A 355 -30.72 -7.66 6.44
CA ALA A 355 -30.76 -9.11 6.69
C ALA A 355 -29.68 -9.89 5.93
N LEU A 356 -29.34 -9.51 4.68
CA LEU A 356 -28.21 -10.10 3.95
C LEU A 356 -26.87 -9.71 4.56
N LYS A 357 -26.73 -8.47 5.02
CA LYS A 357 -25.54 -7.98 5.68
C LYS A 357 -25.26 -8.78 6.97
N ASP A 358 -26.31 -9.08 7.76
CA ASP A 358 -26.19 -9.90 8.96
C ASP A 358 -25.77 -11.34 8.65
N GLN A 359 -26.11 -11.86 7.47
CA GLN A 359 -25.73 -13.19 6.98
C GLN A 359 -24.42 -13.20 6.18
N ALA A 360 -23.72 -12.06 6.08
CA ALA A 360 -22.52 -11.91 5.29
C ALA A 360 -21.44 -12.95 5.66
N LEU A 361 -20.86 -13.55 4.64
CA LEU A 361 -19.87 -14.60 4.78
C LEU A 361 -18.51 -14.04 5.19
N SER A 362 -17.80 -14.77 6.04
CA SER A 362 -16.37 -14.50 6.21
C SER A 362 -15.62 -14.82 4.91
N LEU A 363 -14.45 -14.21 4.72
CA LEU A 363 -13.61 -14.43 3.54
C LEU A 363 -13.37 -15.93 3.23
N ASN A 364 -13.03 -16.71 4.26
CA ASN A 364 -12.76 -18.14 4.07
C ASN A 364 -14.04 -18.93 3.73
N ALA A 365 -15.19 -18.54 4.29
CA ALA A 365 -16.47 -19.16 3.92
C ALA A 365 -16.83 -18.87 2.47
N PHE A 366 -16.65 -17.62 2.03
CA PHE A 366 -16.88 -17.21 0.65
C PHE A 366 -15.95 -17.95 -0.34
N LYS A 367 -14.64 -18.07 -0.02
CA LYS A 367 -13.69 -18.83 -0.84
C LYS A 367 -14.13 -20.28 -1.00
N LEU A 368 -14.55 -20.94 0.09
CA LEU A 368 -15.05 -22.32 0.04
C LEU A 368 -16.30 -22.45 -0.84
N ASP A 369 -17.23 -21.49 -0.73
CA ASP A 369 -18.44 -21.51 -1.55
C ASP A 369 -18.14 -21.25 -3.02
N SER A 370 -17.23 -20.33 -3.33
CA SER A 370 -16.79 -20.02 -4.71
C SER A 370 -16.06 -21.19 -5.36
N MET A 371 -15.26 -21.96 -4.61
CA MET A 371 -14.61 -23.18 -5.11
C MET A 371 -15.65 -24.19 -5.61
N ALA A 372 -16.80 -24.29 -4.95
CA ALA A 372 -17.86 -25.22 -5.34
C ALA A 372 -18.49 -24.90 -6.69
N ASN A 373 -18.45 -23.65 -7.15
CA ASN A 373 -19.04 -23.23 -8.43
C ASN A 373 -18.37 -23.88 -9.65
N GLY A 374 -17.14 -24.40 -9.49
CA GLY A 374 -16.41 -25.16 -10.53
C GLY A 374 -16.82 -26.65 -10.67
N PHE A 375 -17.73 -27.14 -9.80
CA PHE A 375 -18.06 -28.56 -9.70
C PHE A 375 -19.57 -28.81 -9.74
N ASP A 376 -20.00 -29.86 -10.44
CA ASP A 376 -21.38 -30.34 -10.34
C ASP A 376 -21.52 -31.26 -9.13
N LEU A 377 -21.93 -30.68 -7.97
CA LEU A 377 -22.03 -31.41 -6.71
C LEU A 377 -23.10 -32.52 -6.70
N THR A 378 -23.93 -32.62 -7.73
CA THR A 378 -24.85 -33.75 -7.92
C THR A 378 -24.13 -35.01 -8.37
N ARG A 379 -22.96 -34.85 -9.03
CA ARG A 379 -22.10 -35.96 -9.49
C ARG A 379 -21.10 -36.34 -8.41
N GLU A 380 -21.00 -37.62 -8.11
CA GLU A 380 -20.14 -38.14 -7.06
C GLU A 380 -18.66 -37.75 -7.27
N ASN A 381 -18.14 -37.96 -8.48
CA ASN A 381 -16.73 -37.65 -8.81
C ASN A 381 -16.41 -36.16 -8.64
N ASP A 382 -17.31 -35.27 -9.01
CA ASP A 382 -17.09 -33.81 -8.88
C ASP A 382 -17.22 -33.36 -7.44
N ARG A 383 -18.15 -33.97 -6.68
CA ARG A 383 -18.30 -33.74 -5.25
C ARG A 383 -17.07 -34.20 -4.47
N GLU A 384 -16.47 -35.32 -4.87
CA GLU A 384 -15.22 -35.83 -4.28
C GLU A 384 -14.04 -34.88 -4.58
N LYS A 385 -13.85 -34.47 -5.83
CA LYS A 385 -12.81 -33.51 -6.22
C LYS A 385 -12.94 -32.19 -5.45
N TYR A 386 -14.16 -31.62 -5.38
CA TYR A 386 -14.40 -30.45 -4.58
C TYR A 386 -14.06 -30.66 -3.11
N ALA A 387 -14.45 -31.81 -2.51
CA ALA A 387 -14.13 -32.12 -1.13
C ALA A 387 -12.61 -32.19 -0.88
N MET A 388 -11.85 -32.81 -1.80
CA MET A 388 -10.38 -32.89 -1.72
C MET A 388 -9.73 -31.50 -1.79
N GLU A 389 -10.14 -30.67 -2.75
CA GLU A 389 -9.61 -29.31 -2.92
C GLU A 389 -9.96 -28.42 -1.71
N ALA A 390 -11.21 -28.48 -1.23
CA ALA A 390 -11.66 -27.79 -0.04
C ALA A 390 -10.92 -28.25 1.23
N CYS A 391 -10.65 -29.56 1.40
CA CYS A 391 -9.85 -30.08 2.50
C CYS A 391 -8.42 -29.54 2.49
N SER A 392 -7.80 -29.45 1.31
CA SER A 392 -6.47 -28.84 1.14
C SER A 392 -6.48 -27.36 1.54
N PHE A 393 -7.50 -26.59 1.13
CA PHE A 393 -7.66 -25.20 1.53
C PHE A 393 -7.84 -25.06 3.05
N ILE A 394 -8.74 -25.83 3.66
CA ILE A 394 -9.03 -25.78 5.10
C ILE A 394 -7.80 -26.14 5.92
N SER A 395 -6.98 -27.12 5.49
CA SER A 395 -5.77 -27.53 6.20
C SER A 395 -4.74 -26.39 6.32
N GLY A 396 -4.76 -25.42 5.42
CA GLY A 396 -3.92 -24.22 5.47
C GLY A 396 -4.42 -23.11 6.40
N LEU A 397 -5.62 -23.25 6.99
CA LEU A 397 -6.17 -22.27 7.95
C LEU A 397 -5.66 -22.55 9.38
N GLN A 398 -5.88 -21.56 10.27
CA GLN A 398 -5.57 -21.74 11.68
C GLN A 398 -6.39 -22.90 12.29
N PRO A 399 -5.81 -23.73 13.17
CA PRO A 399 -6.48 -24.92 13.73
C PRO A 399 -7.85 -24.62 14.37
N VAL A 400 -8.00 -23.47 15.02
CA VAL A 400 -9.27 -23.03 15.65
C VAL A 400 -10.37 -22.80 14.61
N GLU A 401 -10.01 -22.33 13.40
CA GLU A 401 -10.96 -22.07 12.32
C GLU A 401 -11.33 -23.34 11.55
N GLN A 402 -10.44 -24.31 11.45
CA GLN A 402 -10.61 -25.53 10.64
C GLN A 402 -11.90 -26.29 10.97
N GLY A 403 -12.20 -26.49 12.27
CA GLY A 403 -13.38 -27.24 12.70
C GLY A 403 -14.71 -26.67 12.18
N ARG A 404 -14.82 -25.33 12.15
CA ARG A 404 -15.98 -24.63 11.61
C ARG A 404 -16.15 -24.87 10.11
N TYR A 405 -15.06 -24.84 9.37
CA TYR A 405 -15.11 -25.00 7.91
C TYR A 405 -15.26 -26.47 7.49
N PHE A 406 -14.69 -27.44 8.21
CA PHE A 406 -15.00 -28.85 7.99
C PHE A 406 -16.50 -29.14 8.23
N SER A 407 -17.11 -28.56 9.26
CA SER A 407 -18.56 -28.72 9.49
C SER A 407 -19.40 -28.11 8.35
N ARG A 408 -18.96 -26.98 7.77
CA ARG A 408 -19.61 -26.36 6.59
C ARG A 408 -19.43 -27.25 5.35
N LEU A 409 -18.23 -27.78 5.11
CA LEU A 409 -17.94 -28.69 4.00
C LEU A 409 -18.75 -29.98 4.09
N ALA A 410 -18.86 -30.56 5.28
CA ALA A 410 -19.66 -31.76 5.52
C ALA A 410 -21.14 -31.56 5.16
N LYS A 411 -21.72 -30.42 5.55
CA LYS A 411 -23.11 -30.07 5.17
C LYS A 411 -23.29 -29.93 3.66
N LYS A 412 -22.30 -29.42 2.96
CA LYS A 412 -22.38 -29.16 1.51
C LYS A 412 -22.13 -30.41 0.67
N THR A 413 -21.25 -31.30 1.12
CA THR A 413 -20.84 -32.51 0.38
C THR A 413 -21.55 -33.78 0.83
N GLY A 414 -22.10 -33.80 2.06
CA GLY A 414 -22.67 -35.00 2.67
C GLY A 414 -21.64 -35.97 3.27
N TYR A 415 -20.34 -35.67 3.17
CA TYR A 415 -19.31 -36.51 3.80
C TYR A 415 -19.20 -36.28 5.31
N PRO A 416 -18.90 -37.32 6.11
CA PRO A 416 -18.67 -37.14 7.54
C PRO A 416 -17.49 -36.22 7.85
N VAL A 417 -17.58 -35.42 8.90
CA VAL A 417 -16.51 -34.50 9.31
C VAL A 417 -15.18 -35.23 9.54
N ASP A 418 -15.24 -36.38 10.20
CA ASP A 418 -14.04 -37.17 10.52
C ASP A 418 -13.31 -37.66 9.25
N ALA A 419 -14.06 -38.04 8.21
CA ALA A 419 -13.48 -38.43 6.93
C ALA A 419 -12.79 -37.23 6.24
N LEU A 420 -13.40 -36.05 6.27
CA LEU A 420 -12.83 -34.83 5.70
C LEU A 420 -11.57 -34.39 6.46
N VAL A 421 -11.57 -34.48 7.79
CA VAL A 421 -10.40 -34.18 8.62
C VAL A 421 -9.27 -35.19 8.37
N ALA A 422 -9.60 -36.49 8.21
CA ALA A 422 -8.62 -37.50 7.84
C ALA A 422 -8.01 -37.22 6.45
N GLN A 423 -8.84 -36.88 5.46
CA GLN A 423 -8.41 -36.50 4.12
C GLN A 423 -7.46 -35.28 4.14
N ALA A 424 -7.77 -34.24 4.93
CA ALA A 424 -6.92 -33.06 5.08
C ALA A 424 -5.53 -33.38 5.66
N LYS A 425 -5.43 -34.41 6.52
CA LYS A 425 -4.16 -34.88 7.09
C LYS A 425 -3.35 -35.75 6.11
N THR A 426 -4.00 -36.56 5.26
CA THR A 426 -3.36 -37.40 4.25
C THR A 426 -2.97 -36.62 2.98
N GLY A 427 -3.64 -35.55 2.68
CA GLY A 427 -3.42 -34.69 1.51
C GLY A 427 -2.25 -33.71 1.62
N GLN A 428 -1.28 -33.94 2.52
CA GLN A 428 0.01 -33.26 2.43
C GLN A 428 0.91 -34.05 1.44
N PRO A 429 1.07 -33.64 0.17
CA PRO A 429 2.16 -34.12 -0.62
C PRO A 429 3.43 -33.58 0.02
N ALA A 430 4.30 -34.48 0.46
CA ALA A 430 5.71 -34.16 0.56
C ALA A 430 6.18 -33.93 -0.89
N ALA A 431 6.14 -32.74 -1.38
CA ALA A 431 6.91 -32.12 -2.46
C ALA A 431 6.09 -31.08 -3.22
N GLU A 432 6.67 -29.90 -3.31
CA GLU A 432 6.45 -28.88 -4.34
C GLU A 432 5.04 -28.30 -4.48
N ARG A 433 4.69 -27.48 -3.49
CA ARG A 433 3.79 -26.36 -3.76
C ARG A 433 4.61 -25.30 -4.51
N PRO A 434 4.11 -24.72 -5.63
CA PRO A 434 4.49 -23.38 -5.95
C PRO A 434 4.10 -22.56 -4.72
N GLN A 435 5.07 -22.16 -3.93
CA GLN A 435 4.85 -21.19 -2.89
C GLN A 435 4.36 -19.93 -3.60
N TYR A 436 3.03 -19.72 -3.63
CA TYR A 436 2.49 -18.39 -3.67
C TYR A 436 3.02 -17.74 -2.37
N ARG A 437 4.20 -17.13 -2.49
CA ARG A 437 4.63 -16.13 -1.53
C ARG A 437 3.64 -14.99 -1.69
N PRO A 438 2.76 -14.73 -0.70
CA PRO A 438 2.14 -13.42 -0.62
C PRO A 438 3.31 -12.46 -0.61
N ALA A 439 3.28 -11.47 -1.49
CA ALA A 439 4.10 -10.29 -1.29
C ALA A 439 3.92 -9.90 0.17
N ALA A 440 5.03 -9.87 0.89
CA ALA A 440 5.17 -9.78 2.33
C ALA A 440 3.89 -9.30 3.05
N ALA A 441 3.21 -10.22 3.72
CA ALA A 441 2.22 -9.87 4.73
C ALA A 441 2.97 -9.09 5.80
N TRP A 442 2.79 -7.78 5.81
CA TRP A 442 3.14 -6.96 6.95
C TRP A 442 2.24 -7.41 8.10
N ASN A 443 2.80 -8.23 8.98
CA ASN A 443 2.16 -8.67 10.20
C ASN A 443 1.88 -7.48 11.11
N THR A 444 0.61 -7.08 11.24
CA THR A 444 0.13 -6.14 12.25
C THR A 444 -0.31 -6.84 13.55
N LYS A 445 0.09 -8.07 13.74
CA LYS A 445 0.41 -8.67 15.04
C LYS A 445 1.79 -9.27 14.86
N LYS A 446 2.81 -8.46 15.10
CA LYS A 446 4.07 -9.01 15.55
C LYS A 446 3.79 -9.76 16.86
N ASP A 447 3.46 -11.05 16.77
CA ASP A 447 4.13 -11.97 17.64
C ASP A 447 5.61 -11.66 17.44
N VAL A 448 6.27 -11.34 18.51
CA VAL A 448 7.72 -11.11 18.62
C VAL A 448 8.43 -12.43 18.26
N GLN A 449 8.35 -12.83 16.98
CA GLN A 449 9.42 -13.50 16.32
C GLN A 449 10.22 -12.38 15.69
N THR A 450 11.25 -11.94 16.43
CA THR A 450 12.43 -11.35 15.84
C THR A 450 12.65 -12.11 14.54
N GLU A 451 12.52 -11.44 13.38
CA GLU A 451 13.26 -11.88 12.19
C GLU A 451 14.69 -11.92 12.71
N GLU A 452 15.21 -13.12 12.96
CA GLU A 452 16.62 -13.27 13.29
C GLU A 452 17.34 -12.70 12.09
N GLU A 453 18.01 -11.57 12.32
CA GLU A 453 18.88 -10.94 11.35
C GLU A 453 19.76 -12.04 10.77
N THR A 454 19.72 -12.23 9.47
CA THR A 454 20.46 -13.31 8.83
C THR A 454 21.95 -13.15 9.18
N ALA A 455 22.71 -14.25 9.18
CA ALA A 455 24.14 -14.17 9.45
C ALA A 455 24.87 -13.20 8.50
N ARG A 456 24.31 -13.01 7.29
CA ARG A 456 24.77 -12.06 6.29
C ARG A 456 24.46 -10.61 6.71
N GLU A 457 23.22 -10.31 7.05
CA GLU A 457 22.80 -8.97 7.47
C GLU A 457 23.57 -8.51 8.72
N ARG A 458 23.86 -9.42 9.66
CA ARG A 458 24.71 -9.12 10.81
C ARG A 458 26.14 -8.74 10.40
N ALA A 459 26.72 -9.45 9.43
CA ALA A 459 28.06 -9.13 8.95
C ALA A 459 28.10 -7.79 8.19
N GLU A 460 27.07 -7.51 7.38
CA GLU A 460 26.90 -6.24 6.68
C GLU A 460 26.66 -5.06 7.64
N SER A 461 25.81 -5.25 8.65
CA SER A 461 25.53 -4.29 9.72
C SER A 461 26.80 -3.94 10.52
N MET A 462 27.57 -4.96 10.89
CA MET A 462 28.85 -4.76 11.59
C MET A 462 29.90 -4.06 10.72
N LEU A 463 29.99 -4.42 9.45
CA LEU A 463 30.85 -3.76 8.48
C LEU A 463 30.51 -2.27 8.33
N LEU A 464 29.24 -1.96 8.10
CA LEU A 464 28.74 -0.58 7.99
C LEU A 464 29.05 0.24 9.24
N HIS A 465 28.82 -0.35 10.43
CA HIS A 465 29.10 0.31 11.72
C HIS A 465 30.59 0.56 11.90
N THR A 466 31.46 -0.39 11.47
CA THR A 466 32.91 -0.25 11.57
C THR A 466 33.45 0.82 10.64
N MET A 467 32.94 0.88 9.39
CA MET A 467 33.30 1.94 8.43
C MET A 467 33.01 3.34 8.99
N LEU A 468 31.91 3.52 9.70
CA LEU A 468 31.53 4.80 10.27
C LEU A 468 32.49 5.27 11.37
N GLN A 469 33.21 4.35 12.05
CA GLN A 469 34.06 4.69 13.20
C GLN A 469 35.40 5.35 12.82
N SER A 470 35.96 5.00 11.66
CA SER A 470 37.25 5.55 11.27
C SER A 470 37.46 5.59 9.77
N ARG A 471 38.21 6.60 9.32
CA ARG A 471 38.65 6.73 7.93
C ARG A 471 39.49 5.52 7.48
N GLU A 472 40.33 4.98 8.35
CA GLU A 472 41.17 3.82 8.05
C GLU A 472 40.34 2.57 7.77
N ALA A 473 39.30 2.32 8.58
CA ALA A 473 38.36 1.23 8.35
C ALA A 473 37.60 1.41 7.02
N THR A 474 37.17 2.62 6.72
CA THR A 474 36.48 2.92 5.45
C THR A 474 37.40 2.68 4.25
N LEU A 475 38.65 3.12 4.30
CA LEU A 475 39.63 2.89 3.22
C LEU A 475 39.89 1.39 3.05
N ALA A 476 40.09 0.64 4.14
CA ALA A 476 40.26 -0.81 4.11
C ALA A 476 39.05 -1.53 3.49
N ALA A 477 37.83 -1.07 3.77
CA ALA A 477 36.61 -1.60 3.17
C ALA A 477 36.55 -1.34 1.65
N VAL A 478 36.92 -0.13 1.22
CA VAL A 478 36.98 0.24 -0.20
C VAL A 478 38.02 -0.60 -0.94
N GLU A 479 39.24 -0.74 -0.41
CA GLU A 479 40.32 -1.54 -0.98
C GLU A 479 39.94 -3.01 -1.16
N GLN A 480 39.11 -3.54 -0.28
CA GLN A 480 38.62 -4.92 -0.37
C GLN A 480 37.34 -5.09 -1.22
N GLY A 481 36.84 -4.02 -1.84
CA GLY A 481 35.63 -4.03 -2.66
C GLY A 481 34.34 -4.26 -1.87
N ALA A 482 34.32 -3.90 -0.58
CA ALA A 482 33.22 -4.17 0.33
C ALA A 482 31.92 -3.41 -0.02
N LEU A 483 32.00 -2.30 -0.76
CA LEU A 483 30.85 -1.49 -1.15
C LEU A 483 29.87 -2.26 -2.07
N GLU A 484 30.39 -3.15 -2.90
CA GLU A 484 29.59 -3.98 -3.81
C GLU A 484 29.01 -5.23 -3.13
N MET A 485 29.43 -5.52 -1.90
CA MET A 485 29.01 -6.71 -1.16
C MET A 485 27.73 -6.51 -0.35
N PHE A 486 27.30 -5.27 -0.15
CA PHE A 486 26.05 -5.02 0.57
C PHE A 486 24.85 -5.51 -0.22
N SER A 487 24.11 -6.47 0.34
CA SER A 487 22.85 -6.96 -0.22
C SER A 487 21.66 -6.08 0.13
N VAL A 488 21.78 -5.28 1.21
CA VAL A 488 20.76 -4.34 1.67
C VAL A 488 20.98 -2.98 0.98
N PRO A 489 20.04 -2.52 0.12
CA PRO A 489 20.21 -1.26 -0.63
C PRO A 489 20.43 -0.04 0.27
N ALA A 490 19.77 0.00 1.44
CA ALA A 490 19.94 1.07 2.41
C ALA A 490 21.40 1.14 2.94
N TYR A 491 22.04 -0.01 3.19
CA TYR A 491 23.43 -0.07 3.64
C TYR A 491 24.40 0.34 2.55
N GLN A 492 24.12 -0.05 1.31
CA GLN A 492 24.92 0.35 0.15
C GLN A 492 24.89 1.88 -0.05
N SER A 493 23.70 2.48 -0.01
CA SER A 493 23.55 3.93 -0.14
C SER A 493 24.24 4.69 1.01
N PHE A 494 24.08 4.20 2.25
CA PHE A 494 24.69 4.81 3.43
C PHE A 494 26.21 4.71 3.41
N SER A 495 26.78 3.55 3.01
CA SER A 495 28.22 3.34 2.91
C SER A 495 28.88 4.25 1.88
N ALA A 496 28.21 4.52 0.74
CA ALA A 496 28.67 5.46 -0.27
C ALA A 496 28.81 6.89 0.27
N GLU A 497 27.86 7.33 1.10
CA GLU A 497 27.90 8.64 1.76
C GLU A 497 29.03 8.73 2.82
N ILE A 498 29.31 7.63 3.55
CA ILE A 498 30.47 7.56 4.47
C ILE A 498 31.77 7.78 3.68
N VAL A 499 31.93 7.06 2.56
CA VAL A 499 33.13 7.17 1.70
C VAL A 499 33.26 8.58 1.15
N ALA A 500 32.17 9.18 0.69
CA ALA A 500 32.14 10.53 0.14
C ALA A 500 32.55 11.59 1.20
N ALA A 501 32.11 11.43 2.45
CA ALA A 501 32.47 12.33 3.54
C ALA A 501 33.98 12.27 3.84
N PHE A 502 34.52 11.07 4.04
CA PHE A 502 35.97 10.91 4.32
C PHE A 502 36.86 11.28 3.13
N ALA A 503 36.38 11.18 1.89
CA ALA A 503 37.10 11.65 0.70
C ALA A 503 37.23 13.18 0.68
N GLN A 504 36.32 13.89 1.34
CA GLN A 504 36.33 15.37 1.47
C GLN A 504 36.98 15.83 2.79
N ASP A 505 37.71 14.96 3.48
CA ASP A 505 38.30 15.21 4.81
C ASP A 505 37.29 15.66 5.89
N ALA A 506 36.02 15.23 5.73
CA ALA A 506 34.94 15.50 6.67
C ALA A 506 34.56 14.22 7.43
N GLU A 507 34.12 14.36 8.68
CA GLU A 507 33.53 13.25 9.43
C GLU A 507 32.11 12.96 8.94
N PRO A 508 31.74 11.68 8.74
CA PRO A 508 30.38 11.32 8.32
C PRO A 508 29.34 11.71 9.37
N ASN A 509 28.40 12.55 9.00
CA ASN A 509 27.28 12.93 9.88
C ASN A 509 26.10 11.97 9.66
N CYS A 510 25.94 10.98 10.55
CA CYS A 510 24.86 9.99 10.49
C CYS A 510 23.49 10.64 10.41
N ALA A 511 23.24 11.68 11.21
CA ALA A 511 21.96 12.34 11.30
C ALA A 511 21.58 12.99 9.96
N ARG A 512 22.54 13.58 9.24
CA ARG A 512 22.35 14.15 7.92
C ARG A 512 22.08 13.08 6.87
N ILE A 513 22.91 12.05 6.82
CA ILE A 513 22.79 10.98 5.81
C ILE A 513 21.43 10.31 5.96
N MET A 514 21.04 9.93 7.17
CA MET A 514 19.75 9.30 7.44
C MET A 514 18.56 10.26 7.24
N GLY A 515 18.74 11.56 7.46
CA GLY A 515 17.73 12.58 7.24
C GLY A 515 17.28 12.68 5.78
N ASN A 516 18.14 12.34 4.84
CA ASN A 516 17.88 12.34 3.40
C ASN A 516 17.35 10.99 2.88
N MET A 517 17.30 9.95 3.71
CA MET A 517 16.80 8.61 3.33
C MET A 517 15.28 8.51 3.48
N GLN A 518 14.69 7.53 2.79
CA GLN A 518 13.29 7.17 3.05
C GLN A 518 13.15 6.63 4.50
N PRO A 519 11.99 6.83 5.16
CA PRO A 519 11.83 6.41 6.56
C PRO A 519 12.15 4.94 6.82
N GLU A 520 11.77 4.03 5.91
CA GLU A 520 12.01 2.59 6.00
C GLU A 520 13.52 2.26 5.91
N ASP A 521 14.26 2.95 5.04
CA ASP A 521 15.71 2.79 4.88
C ASP A 521 16.46 3.35 6.10
N ALA A 522 16.03 4.50 6.63
CA ALA A 522 16.59 5.09 7.82
C ALA A 522 16.40 4.19 9.07
N GLU A 523 15.24 3.53 9.20
CA GLU A 523 14.97 2.54 10.26
C GLU A 523 15.92 1.34 10.16
N ARG A 524 16.17 0.82 8.95
CA ARG A 524 17.11 -0.28 8.72
C ARG A 524 18.54 0.10 9.07
N VAL A 525 18.99 1.27 8.66
CA VAL A 525 20.33 1.78 9.02
C VAL A 525 20.44 2.01 10.53
N ALA A 526 19.40 2.56 11.16
CA ALA A 526 19.38 2.73 12.63
C ALA A 526 19.49 1.38 13.37
N ALA A 527 18.89 0.33 12.83
CA ALA A 527 18.98 -1.02 13.37
C ALA A 527 20.43 -1.56 13.32
N ALA A 528 21.21 -1.22 12.30
CA ALA A 528 22.63 -1.60 12.18
C ALA A 528 23.49 -1.00 13.31
N PHE A 529 23.10 0.15 13.85
CA PHE A 529 23.81 0.84 14.93
C PHE A 529 23.26 0.58 16.33
N ARG A 530 22.34 -0.39 16.47
CA ARG A 530 21.66 -0.70 17.74
C ARG A 530 22.59 -1.23 18.85
N GLU A 531 23.65 -1.94 18.46
CA GLU A 531 24.65 -2.50 19.39
C GLU A 531 25.96 -1.72 19.31
N ASP A 532 26.69 -1.65 20.41
CA ASP A 532 28.03 -1.07 20.40
C ASP A 532 29.01 -2.11 19.85
N LEU A 533 29.97 -1.65 19.06
CA LEU A 533 31.02 -2.53 18.53
C LEU A 533 31.96 -3.04 19.60
N PRO A 534 32.54 -4.24 19.46
CA PRO A 534 33.62 -4.72 20.26
C PRO A 534 34.81 -3.73 20.27
N LYS A 535 35.62 -3.75 21.32
CA LYS A 535 36.86 -2.96 21.39
C LYS A 535 38.00 -3.68 20.69
N GLU A 536 37.90 -3.78 19.36
CA GLU A 536 38.90 -4.41 18.51
C GLU A 536 39.43 -3.40 17.50
N ASP A 537 40.52 -3.74 16.79
CA ASP A 537 41.09 -2.93 15.73
C ASP A 537 40.05 -2.81 14.59
N PRO A 538 39.62 -1.59 14.21
CA PRO A 538 38.59 -1.39 13.17
C PRO A 538 38.97 -1.96 11.81
N VAL A 539 40.25 -1.93 11.40
CA VAL A 539 40.72 -2.47 10.11
C VAL A 539 40.58 -3.99 10.12
N ARG A 540 40.98 -4.64 11.21
CA ARG A 540 40.82 -6.10 11.33
C ARG A 540 39.36 -6.52 11.36
N MET A 541 38.49 -5.75 11.99
CA MET A 541 37.06 -6.00 11.97
C MET A 541 36.48 -5.94 10.55
N VAL A 542 36.92 -5.00 9.72
CA VAL A 542 36.54 -4.94 8.30
C VAL A 542 36.96 -6.22 7.59
N GLU A 543 38.22 -6.67 7.76
CA GLU A 543 38.72 -7.90 7.14
C GLU A 543 37.89 -9.13 7.52
N ASP A 544 37.54 -9.25 8.80
CA ASP A 544 36.75 -10.37 9.30
C ASP A 544 35.30 -10.32 8.77
N CYS A 545 34.70 -9.14 8.69
CA CYS A 545 33.37 -8.97 8.10
C CYS A 545 33.35 -9.32 6.62
N VAL A 546 34.31 -8.81 5.83
CA VAL A 546 34.45 -9.08 4.40
C VAL A 546 34.67 -10.58 4.16
N ARG A 547 35.55 -11.22 4.91
CA ARG A 547 35.80 -12.67 4.84
C ARG A 547 34.53 -13.45 5.12
N ARG A 548 33.78 -13.05 6.12
CA ARG A 548 32.51 -13.71 6.48
C ARG A 548 31.45 -13.55 5.41
N ILE A 549 31.31 -12.37 4.83
CA ILE A 549 30.35 -12.11 3.72
C ILE A 549 30.73 -12.97 2.52
N ARG A 550 31.99 -12.97 2.08
CA ARG A 550 32.46 -13.80 0.96
C ARG A 550 32.20 -15.29 1.18
N ARG A 551 32.42 -15.77 2.40
CA ARG A 551 32.15 -17.16 2.76
C ARG A 551 30.67 -17.49 2.64
N LEU A 552 29.79 -16.61 3.11
CA LEU A 552 28.33 -16.80 3.03
C LEU A 552 27.85 -16.77 1.58
N ASP A 553 28.42 -15.88 0.72
CA ASP A 553 28.13 -15.87 -0.72
C ASP A 553 28.53 -17.19 -1.39
N THR A 554 29.70 -17.71 -1.04
CA THR A 554 30.18 -18.99 -1.54
C THR A 554 29.29 -20.15 -1.10
N GLU A 555 28.83 -20.16 0.15
CA GLU A 555 27.92 -21.17 0.70
C GLU A 555 26.54 -21.10 0.02
N GLU A 556 26.03 -19.91 -0.28
CA GLU A 556 24.77 -19.71 -1.01
C GLU A 556 24.87 -20.14 -2.48
N GLU A 557 25.97 -19.77 -3.17
CA GLU A 557 26.24 -20.22 -4.55
C GLU A 557 26.33 -21.75 -4.62
N LEU A 558 27.00 -22.39 -3.66
CA LEU A 558 27.05 -23.83 -3.55
C LEU A 558 25.65 -24.46 -3.36
N GLY A 559 24.82 -23.85 -2.54
CA GLY A 559 23.42 -24.29 -2.35
C GLY A 559 22.64 -24.25 -3.66
N ARG A 560 22.73 -23.13 -4.40
CA ARG A 560 22.07 -22.94 -5.71
C ARG A 560 22.57 -23.96 -6.76
N LEU A 561 23.89 -24.16 -6.85
CA LEU A 561 24.48 -25.10 -7.79
C LEU A 561 24.12 -26.55 -7.48
N LYS A 562 24.01 -26.96 -6.22
CA LYS A 562 23.53 -28.29 -5.82
C LYS A 562 22.08 -28.54 -6.24
N ILE A 563 21.21 -27.53 -6.12
CA ILE A 563 19.82 -27.60 -6.60
C ILE A 563 19.80 -27.74 -8.12
N GLN A 564 20.61 -26.95 -8.85
CA GLN A 564 20.71 -27.02 -10.31
C GLN A 564 21.28 -28.37 -10.79
N LEU A 565 22.20 -28.98 -10.03
CA LEU A 565 22.75 -30.31 -10.35
C LEU A 565 21.71 -31.43 -10.24
N ALA A 566 20.76 -31.28 -9.30
CA ALA A 566 19.67 -32.21 -9.10
C ALA A 566 18.55 -32.10 -10.15
N ASP A 567 18.56 -31.03 -10.95
CA ASP A 567 17.55 -30.77 -11.99
C ASP A 567 17.68 -31.83 -13.11
N SER A 568 16.62 -32.60 -13.33
CA SER A 568 16.57 -33.68 -14.35
C SER A 568 16.54 -33.13 -15.79
N THR A 569 16.21 -31.85 -15.99
CA THR A 569 16.12 -31.23 -17.33
C THR A 569 17.47 -30.83 -17.90
N LYS A 570 18.55 -30.75 -17.09
CA LYS A 570 19.88 -30.34 -17.51
C LYS A 570 20.65 -31.44 -18.24
N THR A 571 21.37 -31.06 -19.27
CA THR A 571 22.23 -31.91 -20.08
C THR A 571 23.45 -32.41 -19.29
N ILE A 572 24.08 -33.49 -19.78
CA ILE A 572 25.29 -34.06 -19.15
C ILE A 572 26.43 -33.02 -19.10
N ASN A 573 26.59 -32.21 -20.15
CA ASN A 573 27.63 -31.19 -20.22
C ASN A 573 27.40 -30.09 -19.18
N GLU A 574 26.17 -29.59 -19.05
CA GLU A 574 25.81 -28.57 -18.04
C GLU A 574 26.04 -29.11 -16.61
N LYS A 575 25.72 -30.39 -16.36
CA LYS A 575 25.99 -31.03 -15.05
C LYS A 575 27.48 -31.14 -14.75
N GLN A 576 28.31 -31.38 -15.77
CA GLN A 576 29.77 -31.44 -15.61
C GLN A 576 30.34 -30.03 -15.25
N GLU A 577 29.91 -28.98 -15.93
CA GLU A 577 30.32 -27.59 -15.62
C GLU A 577 29.91 -27.20 -14.19
N ILE A 578 28.65 -27.49 -13.79
CA ILE A 578 28.17 -27.25 -12.43
C ILE A 578 29.03 -28.00 -11.41
N MET A 579 29.39 -29.27 -11.68
CA MET A 579 30.19 -30.07 -10.78
C MET A 579 31.63 -29.54 -10.64
N GLN A 580 32.23 -29.04 -11.72
CA GLN A 580 33.55 -28.36 -11.67
C GLN A 580 33.49 -27.08 -10.83
N ARG A 581 32.43 -26.27 -11.00
CA ARG A 581 32.24 -25.05 -10.22
C ARG A 581 32.05 -25.37 -8.73
N ILE A 582 31.24 -26.38 -8.37
CA ILE A 582 31.09 -26.87 -7.00
C ILE A 582 32.43 -27.29 -6.40
N GLN A 583 33.29 -27.98 -7.17
CA GLN A 583 34.61 -28.37 -6.69
C GLN A 583 35.53 -27.18 -6.44
N SER A 584 35.49 -26.15 -7.30
CA SER A 584 36.23 -24.91 -7.11
C SER A 584 35.82 -24.19 -5.82
N LEU A 585 34.51 -23.96 -5.64
CA LEU A 585 33.96 -23.29 -4.46
C LEU A 585 34.25 -24.04 -3.15
N ASN A 586 34.22 -25.39 -3.17
CA ASN A 586 34.58 -26.19 -2.02
C ASN A 586 36.09 -26.10 -1.65
N ARG A 587 36.97 -25.79 -2.63
CA ARG A 587 38.38 -25.49 -2.33
C ARG A 587 38.53 -24.10 -1.71
N GLU A 588 37.82 -23.12 -2.20
CA GLU A 588 37.78 -21.76 -1.65
C GLU A 588 37.31 -21.74 -0.20
N LEU A 589 36.33 -22.58 0.19
CA LEU A 589 35.85 -22.68 1.57
C LEU A 589 36.83 -23.39 2.52
N ARG A 590 37.79 -24.18 2.00
CA ARG A 590 38.76 -24.93 2.81
C ARG A 590 40.11 -24.21 3.00
N GLY A 591 40.41 -23.22 2.18
CA GLY A 591 41.58 -22.35 2.27
C GLY A 591 41.32 -21.09 3.04
#